data_88f1d626bcafb8aadba8144f0b4be5a0
#
_entry.id   88f1d626bcafb8aadba8144f0b4be5a0
#
_cell.length_a   1.000
_cell.length_b   1.000
_cell.length_c   1.000
_cell.angle_alpha   90.00
_cell.angle_beta   90.00
_cell.angle_gamma   90.00
#
_symmetry.space_group_name_H-M   'P 1'
#
loop_
_entity.id
_entity.type
_entity.pdbx_description
1 polymer ?
#
loop_
_entity_poly.entity_id
_entity_poly.type
_entity_poly.pdbx_seq_one_letter_code
_entity_poly.pdbx_strand_id
1 'polypeptide(L)'
;MKIKSVCELTGLTDRTIRRSIEEKLISPLYTENYLGRKNYNFSDRDIKDLNDIAVLRKFDFTLDEIKLVINDAETSKEILSNVKDRTAQTVLDSQNKLSVLSQINNEKAYTVAELAEELSKA
;
A
#
# COMPACT_ATOMS: atom_id res chain seq x y z
N MET A 1 20.05 1.63 11.95
CA MET A 1 19.50 2.69 11.09
C MET A 1 18.17 3.15 11.69
N LYS A 2 17.92 4.44 11.64
CA LYS A 2 16.69 5.04 12.20
C LYS A 2 15.55 5.00 11.18
N ILE A 3 14.32 5.09 11.67
CA ILE A 3 13.12 4.94 10.82
C ILE A 3 13.08 5.90 9.63
N LYS A 4 13.49 7.15 9.82
CA LYS A 4 13.49 8.14 8.73
C LYS A 4 14.38 7.69 7.56
N SER A 5 15.57 7.20 7.87
CA SER A 5 16.50 6.69 6.85
C SER A 5 15.94 5.44 6.17
N VAL A 6 15.26 4.59 6.93
CA VAL A 6 14.62 3.39 6.38
C VAL A 6 13.47 3.74 5.43
N CYS A 7 12.68 4.76 5.77
CA CYS A 7 11.65 5.28 4.86
C CYS A 7 12.24 5.73 3.53
N GLU A 8 13.33 6.49 3.58
CA GLU A 8 14.02 6.97 2.38
C GLU A 8 14.57 5.82 1.54
N LEU A 9 15.13 4.81 2.20
CA LEU A 9 15.76 3.66 1.54
C LEU A 9 14.74 2.72 0.91
N THR A 10 13.63 2.44 1.60
CA THR A 10 12.65 1.44 1.18
C THR A 10 11.49 2.04 0.37
N GLY A 11 11.27 3.34 0.48
CA GLY A 11 10.10 3.99 -0.10
C GLY A 11 8.81 3.79 0.67
N LEU A 12 8.86 3.10 1.81
CA LEU A 12 7.70 2.92 2.68
C LEU A 12 7.49 4.16 3.54
N THR A 13 6.23 4.41 3.90
CA THR A 13 5.91 5.51 4.82
C THR A 13 6.23 5.10 6.27
N ASP A 14 6.43 6.10 7.12
CA ASP A 14 6.60 5.90 8.56
C ASP A 14 5.44 5.07 9.13
N ARG A 15 4.22 5.40 8.74
CA ARG A 15 3.01 4.67 9.17
C ARG A 15 3.05 3.20 8.78
N THR A 16 3.44 2.87 7.56
CA THR A 16 3.51 1.50 7.08
C THR A 16 4.58 0.72 7.85
N ILE A 17 5.74 1.33 8.10
CA ILE A 17 6.80 0.68 8.86
C ILE A 17 6.35 0.41 10.29
N ARG A 18 5.75 1.39 10.96
CA ARG A 18 5.24 1.23 12.33
C ARG A 18 4.15 0.17 12.41
N ARG A 19 3.26 0.13 11.42
CA ARG A 19 2.24 -0.91 11.34
C ARG A 19 2.85 -2.29 11.15
N SER A 20 3.90 -2.39 10.34
CA SER A 20 4.63 -3.65 10.16
C SER A 20 5.23 -4.16 11.48
N ILE A 21 5.69 -3.26 12.34
CA ILE A 21 6.18 -3.60 13.68
C ILE A 21 5.01 -4.05 14.57
N GLU A 22 3.92 -3.30 14.59
CA GLU A 22 2.72 -3.64 15.38
C GLU A 22 2.16 -5.01 15.01
N GLU A 23 2.12 -5.32 13.72
CA GLU A 23 1.63 -6.59 13.20
C GLU A 23 2.68 -7.71 13.28
N LYS A 24 3.84 -7.43 13.83
CA LYS A 24 4.95 -8.39 14.04
C LYS A 24 5.49 -8.98 12.74
N LEU A 25 5.43 -8.24 11.66
CA LEU A 25 6.08 -8.62 10.39
C LEU A 25 7.59 -8.47 10.50
N ILE A 26 8.05 -7.50 11.29
CA ILE A 26 9.44 -7.29 11.66
C ILE A 26 9.50 -6.97 13.16
N SER A 27 10.66 -7.18 13.76
CA SER A 27 10.88 -6.95 15.21
C SER A 27 12.23 -6.26 15.44
N PRO A 28 12.36 -4.98 15.06
CA PRO A 28 13.62 -4.26 15.26
C PRO A 28 13.90 -4.02 16.72
N LEU A 29 15.17 -3.91 17.07
CA LEU A 29 15.60 -3.53 18.42
C LEU A 29 15.16 -2.09 18.68
N TYR A 30 14.87 -1.78 19.93
CA TYR A 30 14.48 -0.44 20.33
C TYR A 30 14.96 -0.09 21.73
N THR A 31 15.03 1.22 21.98
CA THR A 31 15.22 1.78 23.32
C THR A 31 13.99 2.64 23.64
N GLU A 32 13.65 2.76 24.92
CA GLU A 32 12.58 3.62 25.37
C GLU A 32 13.17 4.84 26.11
N ASN A 33 12.62 6.03 25.85
CA ASN A 33 12.95 7.20 26.65
C ASN A 33 12.07 7.25 27.91
N TYR A 34 12.29 8.25 28.75
CA TYR A 34 11.53 8.42 30.01
C TYR A 34 10.03 8.66 29.80
N LEU A 35 9.61 9.03 28.60
CA LEU A 35 8.21 9.21 28.23
C LEU A 35 7.58 7.94 27.65
N GLY A 36 8.31 6.83 27.62
CA GLY A 36 7.85 5.57 27.04
C GLY A 36 7.87 5.52 25.52
N ARG A 37 8.47 6.51 24.86
CA ARG A 37 8.59 6.52 23.40
C ARG A 37 9.71 5.59 22.96
N LYS A 38 9.41 4.78 21.95
CA LYS A 38 10.36 3.81 21.39
C LYS A 38 11.18 4.44 20.27
N ASN A 39 12.50 4.26 20.35
CA ASN A 39 13.43 4.58 19.28
C ASN A 39 13.92 3.27 18.68
N TYR A 40 13.48 2.99 17.45
CA TYR A 40 13.85 1.75 16.76
C TYR A 40 15.21 1.87 16.08
N ASN A 41 15.96 0.79 16.13
CA ASN A 41 17.22 0.64 15.40
C ASN A 41 17.07 -0.57 14.47
N PHE A 42 17.02 -0.30 13.17
CA PHE A 42 16.76 -1.32 12.14
C PHE A 42 18.08 -1.97 11.72
N SER A 43 18.12 -3.29 11.79
CA SER A 43 19.25 -4.10 11.32
C SER A 43 19.20 -4.23 9.79
N ASP A 44 20.29 -4.78 9.21
CA ASP A 44 20.31 -5.09 7.76
C ASP A 44 19.22 -6.10 7.41
N ARG A 45 18.93 -7.05 8.29
CA ARG A 45 17.86 -8.02 8.10
C ARG A 45 16.49 -7.34 8.09
N ASP A 46 16.26 -6.42 9.01
CA ASP A 46 15.02 -5.66 9.07
C ASP A 46 14.82 -4.86 7.77
N ILE A 47 15.88 -4.24 7.26
CA ILE A 47 15.84 -3.47 6.01
C ILE A 47 15.53 -4.40 4.83
N LYS A 48 16.15 -5.58 4.78
CA LYS A 48 15.87 -6.57 3.73
C LYS A 48 14.39 -6.97 3.75
N ASP A 49 13.86 -7.28 4.93
CA ASP A 49 12.46 -7.68 5.07
C ASP A 49 11.51 -6.54 4.67
N LEU A 50 11.83 -5.30 5.06
CA LEU A 50 11.04 -4.13 4.66
C LEU A 50 11.11 -3.86 3.16
N ASN A 51 12.26 -4.09 2.52
CA ASN A 51 12.37 -3.99 1.07
C ASN A 51 11.47 -5.01 0.37
N ASP A 52 11.41 -6.23 0.87
CA ASP A 52 10.51 -7.26 0.34
C ASP A 52 9.05 -6.84 0.50
N ILE A 53 8.69 -6.31 1.66
CA ILE A 53 7.36 -5.77 1.93
C ILE A 53 7.05 -4.61 0.95
N ALA A 54 8.02 -3.73 0.71
CA ALA A 54 7.85 -2.61 -0.20
C ALA A 54 7.55 -3.06 -1.63
N VAL A 55 8.22 -4.12 -2.10
CA VAL A 55 7.95 -4.71 -3.43
C VAL A 55 6.51 -5.22 -3.50
N LEU A 56 6.08 -5.97 -2.51
CA LEU A 56 4.71 -6.51 -2.48
C LEU A 56 3.66 -5.39 -2.39
N ARG A 57 3.94 -4.35 -1.62
CA ARG A 57 3.04 -3.20 -1.50
C ARG A 57 2.88 -2.44 -2.83
N LYS A 58 3.91 -2.41 -3.67
CA LYS A 58 3.81 -1.82 -5.02
C LYS A 58 2.77 -2.53 -5.89
N PHE A 59 2.57 -3.82 -5.65
CA PHE A 59 1.58 -4.61 -6.38
C PHE A 59 0.26 -4.74 -5.61
N ASP A 60 0.04 -3.85 -4.63
CA ASP A 60 -1.21 -3.72 -3.88
C ASP A 60 -1.55 -4.92 -2.98
N PHE A 61 -0.54 -5.70 -2.58
CA PHE A 61 -0.70 -6.64 -1.48
C PHE A 61 -0.95 -5.84 -0.19
N THR A 62 -1.94 -6.24 0.57
CA THR A 62 -2.18 -5.63 1.88
C THR A 62 -1.21 -6.18 2.92
N LEU A 63 -1.02 -5.45 4.02
CA LEU A 63 -0.17 -5.95 5.11
C LEU A 63 -0.74 -7.23 5.73
N ASP A 64 -2.06 -7.36 5.80
CA ASP A 64 -2.71 -8.58 6.29
C ASP A 64 -2.40 -9.77 5.38
N GLU A 65 -2.43 -9.59 4.07
CA GLU A 65 -2.05 -10.62 3.11
C GLU A 65 -0.59 -11.02 3.24
N ILE A 66 0.30 -10.04 3.41
CA ILE A 66 1.73 -10.28 3.61
C ILE A 66 1.95 -11.09 4.88
N LYS A 67 1.24 -10.75 5.95
CA LYS A 67 1.32 -11.47 7.24
C LYS A 67 0.91 -12.93 7.09
N LEU A 68 -0.15 -13.20 6.33
CA LEU A 68 -0.59 -14.57 6.06
C LEU A 68 0.50 -15.38 5.35
N VAL A 69 1.17 -14.78 4.37
CA VAL A 69 2.26 -15.45 3.64
C VAL A 69 3.47 -15.69 4.55
N ILE A 70 3.79 -14.74 5.43
CA ILE A 70 4.89 -14.90 6.40
C ILE A 70 4.61 -16.08 7.33
N ASN A 71 3.36 -16.21 7.79
CA ASN A 71 2.98 -17.29 8.71
C ASN A 71 2.89 -18.65 8.03
N ASP A 72 2.48 -18.69 6.76
CA ASP A 72 2.36 -19.92 5.97
C ASP A 72 2.53 -19.61 4.48
N ALA A 73 3.65 -20.01 3.91
CA ALA A 73 3.97 -19.74 2.51
C ALA A 73 2.96 -20.36 1.54
N GLU A 74 2.24 -21.41 1.92
CA GLU A 74 1.21 -22.02 1.07
C GLU A 74 0.05 -21.05 0.78
N THR A 75 -0.25 -20.11 1.69
CA THR A 75 -1.29 -19.10 1.49
C THR A 75 -0.98 -18.17 0.30
N SER A 76 0.29 -18.09 -0.13
CA SER A 76 0.68 -17.25 -1.26
C SER A 76 -0.04 -17.61 -2.54
N LYS A 77 -0.40 -18.87 -2.73
CA LYS A 77 -1.12 -19.34 -3.93
C LYS A 77 -2.48 -18.67 -4.06
N GLU A 78 -3.26 -18.69 -2.98
CA GLU A 78 -4.59 -18.08 -2.94
C GLU A 78 -4.50 -16.55 -2.99
N ILE A 79 -3.58 -15.99 -2.21
CA ILE A 79 -3.40 -14.53 -2.14
C ILE A 79 -2.98 -14.00 -3.50
N LEU A 80 -2.05 -14.65 -4.19
CA LEU A 80 -1.62 -14.24 -5.53
C LEU A 80 -2.80 -14.25 -6.52
N SER A 81 -3.64 -15.28 -6.46
CA SER A 81 -4.86 -15.33 -7.28
C SER A 81 -5.78 -14.17 -6.98
N ASN A 82 -6.00 -13.87 -5.70
CA ASN A 82 -6.86 -12.75 -5.28
C ASN A 82 -6.31 -11.40 -5.73
N VAL A 83 -4.97 -11.20 -5.66
CA VAL A 83 -4.34 -9.96 -6.11
C VAL A 83 -4.47 -9.80 -7.63
N LYS A 84 -4.29 -10.90 -8.40
CA LYS A 84 -4.50 -10.89 -9.84
C LYS A 84 -5.92 -10.49 -10.21
N ASP A 85 -6.91 -11.08 -9.55
CA ASP A 85 -8.34 -10.79 -9.79
C ASP A 85 -8.66 -9.35 -9.44
N ARG A 86 -8.17 -8.86 -8.30
CA ARG A 86 -8.38 -7.49 -7.83
C ARG A 86 -7.76 -6.48 -8.79
N THR A 87 -6.56 -6.77 -9.29
CA THR A 87 -5.87 -5.91 -10.25
C THR A 87 -6.60 -5.88 -11.59
N ALA A 88 -7.06 -7.03 -12.07
CA ALA A 88 -7.84 -7.12 -13.30
C ALA A 88 -9.14 -6.32 -13.18
N GLN A 89 -9.82 -6.38 -12.03
CA GLN A 89 -11.02 -5.61 -11.78
C GLN A 89 -10.73 -4.10 -11.76
N THR A 90 -9.60 -3.71 -11.17
CA THR A 90 -9.17 -2.30 -11.15
C THR A 90 -8.93 -1.77 -12.59
N VAL A 91 -8.32 -2.57 -13.45
CA VAL A 91 -8.13 -2.21 -14.86
C VAL A 91 -9.46 -1.99 -15.53
N LEU A 92 -10.39 -2.92 -15.36
CA LEU A 92 -11.73 -2.85 -15.95
C LEU A 92 -12.47 -1.60 -15.46
N ASP A 93 -12.46 -1.34 -14.17
CA ASP A 93 -13.10 -0.16 -13.58
C ASP A 93 -12.48 1.13 -14.10
N SER A 94 -11.16 1.18 -14.26
CA SER A 94 -10.47 2.34 -14.82
C SER A 94 -10.81 2.56 -16.28
N GLN A 95 -10.92 1.49 -17.07
CA GLN A 95 -11.36 1.58 -18.47
C GLN A 95 -12.78 2.13 -18.58
N ASN A 96 -13.68 1.68 -17.70
CA ASN A 96 -15.06 2.18 -17.67
C ASN A 96 -15.09 3.67 -17.30
N LYS A 97 -14.33 4.09 -16.31
CA LYS A 97 -14.21 5.50 -15.93
C LYS A 97 -13.68 6.35 -17.09
N LEU A 98 -12.65 5.86 -17.76
CA LEU A 98 -12.07 6.56 -18.90
C LEU A 98 -13.09 6.71 -20.03
N SER A 99 -13.87 5.68 -20.31
CA SER A 99 -14.92 5.71 -21.30
C SER A 99 -15.95 6.81 -21.01
N VAL A 100 -16.40 6.90 -19.75
CA VAL A 100 -17.33 7.94 -19.32
C VAL A 100 -16.71 9.33 -19.46
N LEU A 101 -15.49 9.50 -18.95
CA LEU A 101 -14.79 10.78 -19.00
C LEU A 101 -14.55 11.25 -20.45
N SER A 102 -14.29 10.32 -21.36
CA SER A 102 -14.03 10.63 -22.78
C SER A 102 -15.26 11.18 -23.49
N GLN A 103 -16.45 10.99 -22.93
CA GLN A 103 -17.69 11.53 -23.48
C GLN A 103 -17.95 12.98 -23.06
N ILE A 104 -17.19 13.49 -22.10
CA ILE A 104 -17.33 14.85 -21.60
C ILE A 104 -16.52 15.81 -22.49
N ASN A 105 -17.14 16.90 -22.90
CA ASN A 105 -16.46 17.94 -23.68
C ASN A 105 -15.58 18.79 -22.76
N ASN A 106 -14.27 18.60 -22.84
CA ASN A 106 -13.33 19.30 -21.96
C ASN A 106 -12.95 20.72 -22.43
N GLU A 107 -13.52 21.19 -23.53
CA GLU A 107 -13.37 22.57 -23.97
C GLU A 107 -14.43 23.51 -23.36
N LYS A 108 -15.44 22.92 -22.73
CA LYS A 108 -16.48 23.66 -22.03
C LYS A 108 -16.14 23.74 -20.55
N ALA A 109 -16.46 24.88 -19.93
CA ALA A 109 -16.31 25.04 -18.48
C ALA A 109 -17.56 24.50 -17.76
N TYR A 110 -17.38 23.78 -16.68
CA TYR A 110 -18.44 23.20 -15.87
C TYR A 110 -18.30 23.60 -14.42
N THR A 111 -19.44 23.77 -13.73
CA THR A 111 -19.45 23.80 -12.27
C THR A 111 -19.32 22.38 -11.76
N VAL A 112 -19.03 22.22 -10.46
CA VAL A 112 -18.97 20.88 -9.83
C VAL A 112 -20.30 20.15 -9.99
N ALA A 113 -21.43 20.85 -9.78
CA ALA A 113 -22.76 20.27 -9.91
C ALA A 113 -23.03 19.78 -11.33
N GLU A 114 -22.65 20.56 -12.34
CA GLU A 114 -22.80 20.20 -13.75
C GLU A 114 -21.94 18.98 -14.12
N LEU A 115 -20.68 18.94 -13.66
CA LEU A 115 -19.81 17.78 -13.88
C LEU A 115 -20.39 16.52 -13.24
N ALA A 116 -20.85 16.64 -11.99
CA ALA A 116 -21.45 15.51 -11.28
C ALA A 116 -22.67 14.97 -12.02
N GLU A 117 -23.52 15.87 -12.56
CA GLU A 117 -24.69 15.48 -13.33
C GLU A 117 -24.30 14.75 -14.61
N GLU A 118 -23.34 15.29 -15.39
CA GLU A 118 -22.87 14.66 -16.61
C GLU A 118 -22.29 13.27 -16.35
N LEU A 119 -21.50 13.12 -15.29
CA LEU A 119 -20.89 11.84 -14.91
C LEU A 119 -21.93 10.84 -14.41
N SER A 120 -23.00 11.31 -13.77
CA SER A 120 -24.07 10.45 -13.25
C SER A 120 -24.95 9.85 -14.33
N LYS A 121 -24.96 10.42 -15.52
CA LYS A 121 -25.74 9.92 -16.67
C LYS A 121 -25.17 8.65 -17.29
N ALA A 122 -23.93 8.33 -16.93
CA ALA A 122 -23.21 7.21 -17.52
C ALA A 122 -23.49 5.89 -16.82
#